data_75c1d8e403c8e51aed8b6a6f37b3694b
#
_entry.id   75c1d8e403c8e51aed8b6a6f37b3694b
#
_cell.length_a   1.000
_cell.length_b   1.000
_cell.length_c   1.000
_cell.angle_alpha   90.00
_cell.angle_beta   90.00
_cell.angle_gamma   90.00
#
_symmetry.space_group_name_H-M   'P 1'
#
loop_
_entity.id
_entity.type
_entity.pdbx_description
1 polymer ?
#
loop_
_entity_poly.entity_id
_entity_poly.type
_entity_poly.pdbx_seq_one_letter_code
_entity_poly.pdbx_strand_id
1 'polypeptide(L)'
;AERLKLEVSQEKTRIVNVKRHYSDFLGFRMKVHPKGEKQVVMSYIADKNLLHKRRKLVEQAKRIAKPRKSYGEAGEIQLYNSMVTGTQNYYQFATHVNLDCSKLNRAVMVVLTNRLSTRAGNRLSKKGRKLTYFERKRYGKSKMLRYVAGTNEPIYPIGYTQHKNPL
;
A
#
# COMPACT_ATOMS: atom_id res chain seq x y z
N ALA A 1 33.53 10.68 2.29
CA ALA A 1 33.61 9.59 1.32
C ALA A 1 34.93 8.83 1.40
N GLU A 2 36.06 9.49 1.59
CA GLU A 2 37.40 8.85 1.67
C GLU A 2 37.53 7.85 2.82
N ARG A 3 36.98 8.14 3.99
CA ARG A 3 37.01 7.22 5.16
C ARG A 3 36.29 5.89 4.95
N LEU A 4 35.32 5.82 4.05
CA LEU A 4 34.51 4.63 3.80
C LEU A 4 34.88 3.94 2.49
N LYS A 5 35.87 4.43 1.73
CA LYS A 5 36.25 3.92 0.40
C LYS A 5 35.02 3.74 -0.55
N LEU A 6 34.05 4.64 -0.45
CA LEU A 6 32.84 4.62 -1.26
C LEU A 6 33.00 5.55 -2.47
N GLU A 7 32.83 5.03 -3.65
CA GLU A 7 32.77 5.80 -4.89
C GLU A 7 31.36 6.34 -5.11
N VAL A 8 31.25 7.62 -5.41
CA VAL A 8 29.99 8.26 -5.76
C VAL A 8 29.74 8.03 -7.25
N SER A 9 28.70 7.26 -7.58
CA SER A 9 28.29 7.04 -8.97
C SER A 9 27.79 8.36 -9.58
N GLN A 10 28.50 8.90 -10.53
CA GLN A 10 28.12 10.13 -11.26
C GLN A 10 26.80 9.99 -12.00
N GLU A 11 26.52 8.82 -12.56
CA GLU A 11 25.25 8.52 -13.25
C GLU A 11 24.03 8.54 -12.33
N LYS A 12 24.23 8.21 -11.04
CA LYS A 12 23.15 8.17 -10.03
C LYS A 12 23.09 9.44 -9.18
N THR A 13 24.08 10.31 -9.27
CA THR A 13 24.14 11.58 -8.51
C THR A 13 23.48 12.68 -9.32
N ARG A 14 22.40 13.25 -8.78
CA ARG A 14 21.62 14.26 -9.46
C ARG A 14 21.22 15.38 -8.51
N ILE A 15 21.52 16.62 -8.89
CA ILE A 15 21.03 17.81 -8.21
C ILE A 15 19.68 18.19 -8.84
N VAL A 16 18.62 18.24 -8.04
CA VAL A 16 17.27 18.57 -8.50
C VAL A 16 16.72 19.76 -7.70
N ASN A 17 16.23 20.78 -8.42
CA ASN A 17 15.48 21.85 -7.78
C ASN A 17 14.06 21.37 -7.44
N VAL A 18 13.85 20.96 -6.19
CA VAL A 18 12.58 20.40 -5.69
C VAL A 18 11.40 21.40 -5.65
N LYS A 19 11.67 22.70 -5.82
CA LYS A 19 10.60 23.70 -5.99
C LYS A 19 9.97 23.63 -7.38
N ARG A 20 10.75 23.26 -8.39
CA ARG A 20 10.30 23.20 -9.80
C ARG A 20 9.97 21.77 -10.24
N HIS A 21 10.77 20.81 -9.82
CA HIS A 21 10.69 19.41 -10.28
C HIS A 21 10.50 18.45 -9.12
N TYR A 22 9.90 17.29 -9.40
CA TYR A 22 9.88 16.18 -8.46
C TYR A 22 11.26 15.54 -8.35
N SER A 23 11.62 15.11 -7.14
CA SER A 23 12.80 14.30 -6.88
C SER A 23 12.38 12.96 -6.29
N ASP A 24 12.84 11.88 -6.88
CA ASP A 24 12.59 10.53 -6.39
C ASP A 24 13.78 10.07 -5.54
N PHE A 25 13.54 9.73 -4.27
CA PHE A 25 14.56 9.27 -3.34
C PHE A 25 13.99 8.13 -2.47
N LEU A 26 14.72 7.01 -2.39
CA LEU A 26 14.32 5.82 -1.62
C LEU A 26 12.86 5.39 -1.84
N GLY A 27 12.37 5.52 -3.07
CA GLY A 27 11.00 5.14 -3.40
C GLY A 27 9.93 6.17 -3.05
N PHE A 28 10.32 7.30 -2.50
CA PHE A 28 9.45 8.45 -2.29
C PHE A 28 9.66 9.46 -3.41
N ARG A 29 8.58 10.12 -3.82
CA ARG A 29 8.58 11.27 -4.71
C ARG A 29 8.31 12.52 -3.90
N MET A 30 9.17 13.49 -3.98
CA MET A 30 9.10 14.72 -3.18
C MET A 30 9.05 15.95 -4.08
N LYS A 31 8.30 16.95 -3.64
CA LYS A 31 8.26 18.30 -4.22
C LYS A 31 7.92 19.31 -3.14
N VAL A 32 8.46 20.53 -3.27
CA VAL A 32 8.10 21.65 -2.41
C VAL A 32 6.88 22.36 -3.00
N HIS A 33 5.90 22.61 -2.15
CA HIS A 33 4.70 23.36 -2.49
C HIS A 33 4.54 24.56 -1.56
N PRO A 34 4.09 25.71 -2.07
CA PRO A 34 3.71 26.85 -1.23
C PRO A 34 2.45 26.52 -0.43
N LYS A 35 2.43 26.89 0.84
CA LYS A 35 1.28 26.79 1.73
C LYS A 35 1.18 28.09 2.54
N GLY A 36 0.44 29.06 2.04
CA GLY A 36 0.48 30.46 2.52
C GLY A 36 1.88 31.04 2.37
N GLU A 37 2.42 31.62 3.42
CA GLU A 37 3.78 32.19 3.43
C GLU A 37 4.91 31.12 3.59
N LYS A 38 4.53 29.86 3.91
CA LYS A 38 5.48 28.78 4.15
C LYS A 38 5.65 27.90 2.91
N GLN A 39 6.81 27.27 2.81
CA GLN A 39 7.08 26.23 1.83
C GLN A 39 7.10 24.87 2.54
N VAL A 40 6.32 23.91 2.04
CA VAL A 40 6.15 22.59 2.66
C VAL A 40 6.58 21.51 1.66
N VAL A 41 7.37 20.55 2.13
CA VAL A 41 7.72 19.38 1.35
C VAL A 41 6.52 18.40 1.36
N MET A 42 5.99 18.11 0.17
CA MET A 42 5.00 17.07 -0.02
C MET A 42 5.69 15.82 -0.56
N SER A 43 5.40 14.68 0.08
CA SER A 43 5.96 13.38 -0.31
C SER A 43 4.86 12.39 -0.65
N TYR A 44 5.10 11.62 -1.69
CA TYR A 44 4.23 10.62 -2.29
C TYR A 44 5.00 9.31 -2.48
N ILE A 45 4.33 8.26 -2.88
CA ILE A 45 5.00 7.06 -3.40
C ILE A 45 5.50 7.38 -4.82
N ALA A 46 6.78 7.10 -5.12
CA ALA A 46 7.31 7.27 -6.47
C ALA A 46 6.50 6.46 -7.50
N ASP A 47 6.21 7.05 -8.67
CA ASP A 47 5.27 6.46 -9.66
C ASP A 47 5.66 5.04 -10.06
N LYS A 48 6.95 4.80 -10.27
CA LYS A 48 7.47 3.46 -10.61
C LYS A 48 7.11 2.44 -9.52
N ASN A 49 7.28 2.83 -8.26
CA ASN A 49 6.98 1.98 -7.11
C ASN A 49 5.48 1.81 -6.92
N LEU A 50 4.70 2.87 -7.11
CA LEU A 50 3.24 2.82 -7.04
C LEU A 50 2.68 1.84 -8.08
N LEU A 51 3.17 1.91 -9.32
CA LEU A 51 2.78 1.00 -10.39
C LEU A 51 3.17 -0.45 -10.08
N HIS A 52 4.38 -0.66 -9.57
CA HIS A 52 4.85 -1.99 -9.18
C HIS A 52 4.01 -2.59 -8.04
N LYS A 53 3.75 -1.81 -6.99
CA LYS A 53 2.88 -2.22 -5.87
C LYS A 53 1.47 -2.54 -6.36
N ARG A 54 0.90 -1.70 -7.24
CA ARG A 54 -0.42 -1.94 -7.84
C ARG A 54 -0.46 -3.29 -8.56
N ARG A 55 0.51 -3.58 -9.41
CA ARG A 55 0.59 -4.86 -10.15
C ARG A 55 0.63 -6.05 -9.19
N LYS A 56 1.53 -6.01 -8.20
CA LYS A 56 1.68 -7.10 -7.21
C LYS A 56 0.41 -7.31 -6.38
N LEU A 57 -0.19 -6.25 -5.85
CA LEU A 57 -1.40 -6.35 -5.03
C LEU A 57 -2.61 -6.84 -5.84
N VAL A 58 -2.78 -6.37 -7.06
CA VAL A 58 -3.84 -6.83 -7.96
C VAL A 58 -3.66 -8.30 -8.33
N GLU A 59 -2.43 -8.72 -8.60
CA GLU A 59 -2.15 -10.13 -8.89
C GLU A 59 -2.43 -11.01 -7.67
N GLN A 60 -2.00 -10.60 -6.48
CA GLN A 60 -2.28 -11.33 -5.25
C GLN A 60 -3.78 -11.37 -4.93
N ALA A 61 -4.53 -10.30 -5.19
CA ALA A 61 -5.98 -10.28 -5.07
C ALA A 61 -6.68 -11.29 -6.02
N LYS A 62 -6.12 -11.48 -7.23
CA LYS A 62 -6.60 -12.52 -8.15
C LYS A 62 -6.36 -13.93 -7.60
N ARG A 63 -5.22 -14.14 -6.90
CA ARG A 63 -4.89 -15.42 -6.27
C ARG A 63 -5.79 -15.76 -5.09
N ILE A 64 -6.26 -14.77 -4.33
CA ILE A 64 -7.28 -15.01 -3.29
C ILE A 64 -8.53 -15.66 -3.90
N ALA A 65 -8.98 -15.21 -5.06
CA ALA A 65 -10.15 -15.77 -5.73
C ALA A 65 -9.89 -17.13 -6.41
N LYS A 66 -8.65 -17.40 -6.82
CA LYS A 66 -8.19 -18.67 -7.40
C LYS A 66 -6.88 -19.07 -6.72
N PRO A 67 -6.95 -19.65 -5.51
CA PRO A 67 -5.78 -19.96 -4.72
C PRO A 67 -4.92 -21.06 -5.33
N ARG A 68 -3.62 -20.99 -5.07
CA ARG A 68 -2.68 -22.07 -5.39
C ARG A 68 -2.90 -23.24 -4.44
N LYS A 69 -2.78 -24.48 -4.95
CA LYS A 69 -2.95 -25.69 -4.15
C LYS A 69 -2.05 -25.71 -2.91
N SER A 70 -0.82 -25.22 -3.03
CA SER A 70 0.18 -25.19 -1.95
C SER A 70 -0.12 -24.21 -0.80
N TYR A 71 -0.90 -23.15 -1.06
CA TYR A 71 -1.16 -22.09 -0.07
C TYR A 71 -2.60 -22.11 0.47
N GLY A 72 -3.54 -22.56 -0.34
CA GLY A 72 -4.95 -22.42 -0.04
C GLY A 72 -5.40 -20.95 0.02
N GLU A 73 -6.69 -20.74 0.23
CA GLU A 73 -7.28 -19.40 0.28
C GLU A 73 -6.76 -18.56 1.46
N ALA A 74 -6.69 -19.16 2.64
CA ALA A 74 -6.20 -18.48 3.84
C ALA A 74 -4.74 -18.03 3.69
N GLY A 75 -3.88 -18.87 3.12
CA GLY A 75 -2.48 -18.52 2.86
C GLY A 75 -2.33 -17.38 1.85
N GLU A 76 -3.17 -17.35 0.80
CA GLU A 76 -3.15 -16.24 -0.18
C GLU A 76 -3.63 -14.92 0.45
N ILE A 77 -4.59 -14.96 1.38
CA ILE A 77 -5.03 -13.80 2.14
C ILE A 77 -3.92 -13.32 3.08
N GLN A 78 -3.24 -14.22 3.80
CA GLN A 78 -2.13 -13.86 4.68
C GLN A 78 -0.99 -13.21 3.90
N LEU A 79 -0.64 -13.75 2.73
CA LEU A 79 0.38 -13.16 1.86
C LEU A 79 -0.03 -11.76 1.40
N TYR A 80 -1.29 -11.57 0.97
CA TYR A 80 -1.82 -10.27 0.61
C TYR A 80 -1.73 -9.28 1.79
N ASN A 81 -2.16 -9.71 2.98
CA ASN A 81 -2.13 -8.90 4.19
C ASN A 81 -0.71 -8.48 4.59
N SER A 82 0.27 -9.36 4.42
CA SER A 82 1.69 -9.06 4.64
C SER A 82 2.20 -7.99 3.66
N MET A 83 1.80 -8.08 2.39
CA MET A 83 2.15 -7.07 1.37
C MET A 83 1.53 -5.71 1.69
N VAL A 84 0.27 -5.68 2.15
CA VAL A 84 -0.42 -4.46 2.60
C VAL A 84 0.32 -3.85 3.78
N THR A 85 0.55 -4.63 4.83
CA THR A 85 1.22 -4.17 6.06
C THR A 85 2.62 -3.65 5.78
N GLY A 86 3.41 -4.38 4.98
CA GLY A 86 4.75 -3.95 4.58
C GLY A 86 4.74 -2.64 3.77
N THR A 87 3.78 -2.50 2.85
CA THR A 87 3.64 -1.25 2.08
C THR A 87 3.25 -0.07 2.97
N GLN A 88 2.28 -0.26 3.85
CA GLN A 88 1.84 0.77 4.78
C GLN A 88 2.93 1.17 5.77
N ASN A 89 3.69 0.20 6.31
CA ASN A 89 4.77 0.47 7.25
C ASN A 89 5.91 1.24 6.59
N TYR A 90 6.26 0.91 5.34
CA TYR A 90 7.32 1.59 4.61
C TYR A 90 6.95 3.05 4.29
N TYR A 91 5.73 3.27 3.79
CA TYR A 91 5.30 4.59 3.31
C TYR A 91 4.52 5.44 4.32
N GLN A 92 4.35 4.99 5.58
CA GLN A 92 3.58 5.71 6.59
C GLN A 92 4.06 7.15 6.87
N PHE A 93 5.31 7.46 6.53
CA PHE A 93 5.90 8.79 6.71
C PHE A 93 5.69 9.73 5.51
N ALA A 94 5.18 9.23 4.39
CA ALA A 94 4.86 10.09 3.25
C ALA A 94 3.62 10.95 3.58
N THR A 95 3.72 12.27 3.36
CA THR A 95 2.67 13.22 3.73
C THR A 95 1.35 12.97 2.99
N HIS A 96 1.41 12.46 1.75
CA HIS A 96 0.25 12.18 0.90
C HIS A 96 0.03 10.68 0.64
N VAL A 97 0.54 9.81 1.51
CA VAL A 97 0.43 8.35 1.39
C VAL A 97 -1.02 7.87 1.24
N ASN A 98 -1.97 8.54 1.91
CA ASN A 98 -3.37 8.16 1.84
C ASN A 98 -3.96 8.29 0.43
N LEU A 99 -3.55 9.30 -0.35
CA LEU A 99 -3.99 9.47 -1.73
C LEU A 99 -3.51 8.31 -2.61
N ASP A 100 -2.25 7.93 -2.48
CA ASP A 100 -1.66 6.85 -3.27
C ASP A 100 -2.19 5.47 -2.82
N CYS A 101 -2.31 5.24 -1.52
CA CYS A 101 -2.93 4.03 -1.00
C CYS A 101 -4.41 3.92 -1.38
N SER A 102 -5.15 5.01 -1.50
CA SER A 102 -6.51 5.01 -2.02
C SER A 102 -6.60 4.58 -3.47
N LYS A 103 -5.64 5.01 -4.33
CA LYS A 103 -5.54 4.54 -5.73
C LYS A 103 -5.28 3.03 -5.79
N LEU A 104 -4.36 2.51 -4.94
CA LEU A 104 -4.09 1.09 -4.82
C LEU A 104 -5.33 0.31 -4.36
N ASN A 105 -6.00 0.81 -3.33
CA ASN A 105 -7.22 0.18 -2.78
C ASN A 105 -8.32 0.07 -3.82
N ARG A 106 -8.55 1.14 -4.60
CA ARG A 106 -9.55 1.12 -5.68
C ARG A 106 -9.26 0.01 -6.69
N ALA A 107 -8.01 -0.11 -7.12
CA ALA A 107 -7.61 -1.15 -8.07
C ALA A 107 -7.82 -2.58 -7.53
N VAL A 108 -7.46 -2.79 -6.25
CA VAL A 108 -7.63 -4.09 -5.58
C VAL A 108 -9.11 -4.40 -5.37
N MET A 109 -9.90 -3.44 -4.88
CA MET A 109 -11.33 -3.66 -4.59
C MET A 109 -12.12 -3.99 -5.84
N VAL A 110 -11.81 -3.39 -6.98
CA VAL A 110 -12.43 -3.76 -8.26
C VAL A 110 -12.21 -5.25 -8.57
N VAL A 111 -10.99 -5.74 -8.38
CA VAL A 111 -10.66 -7.15 -8.64
C VAL A 111 -11.36 -8.09 -7.64
N LEU A 112 -11.32 -7.77 -6.35
CA LEU A 112 -11.96 -8.56 -5.31
C LEU A 112 -13.49 -8.63 -5.53
N THR A 113 -14.13 -7.50 -5.79
CA THR A 113 -15.57 -7.42 -6.05
C THR A 113 -15.92 -8.25 -7.28
N ASN A 114 -15.25 -8.05 -8.40
CA ASN A 114 -15.55 -8.77 -9.64
C ASN A 114 -15.35 -10.28 -9.51
N ARG A 115 -14.35 -10.71 -8.77
CA ARG A 115 -14.00 -12.14 -8.66
C ARG A 115 -14.72 -12.86 -7.51
N LEU A 116 -14.91 -12.20 -6.38
CA LEU A 116 -15.48 -12.83 -5.18
C LEU A 116 -16.96 -12.50 -4.97
N SER A 117 -17.46 -11.36 -5.45
CA SER A 117 -18.88 -11.03 -5.34
C SER A 117 -19.65 -11.42 -6.60
N THR A 118 -19.21 -10.93 -7.78
CA THR A 118 -19.98 -11.09 -9.01
C THR A 118 -19.89 -12.50 -9.58
N ARG A 119 -18.67 -13.07 -9.64
CA ARG A 119 -18.44 -14.37 -10.31
C ARG A 119 -18.52 -15.58 -9.40
N ALA A 120 -18.27 -15.43 -8.12
CA ALA A 120 -18.14 -16.54 -7.15
C ALA A 120 -19.26 -16.58 -6.11
N GLY A 121 -20.47 -16.14 -6.45
CA GLY A 121 -21.62 -16.27 -5.56
C GLY A 121 -21.54 -15.43 -4.28
N ASN A 122 -21.07 -14.18 -4.39
CA ASN A 122 -21.03 -13.21 -3.28
C ASN A 122 -20.21 -13.66 -2.06
N ARG A 123 -19.00 -14.15 -2.32
CA ARG A 123 -18.07 -14.58 -1.26
C ARG A 123 -17.37 -13.44 -0.52
N LEU A 124 -17.48 -12.19 -1.01
CA LEU A 124 -16.90 -11.03 -0.34
C LEU A 124 -17.87 -10.48 0.70
N SER A 125 -17.53 -10.60 1.99
CA SER A 125 -18.38 -10.23 3.12
C SER A 125 -17.83 -9.03 3.89
N LYS A 126 -18.71 -8.33 4.62
CA LYS A 126 -18.34 -7.34 5.65
C LYS A 126 -18.21 -7.97 7.04
N LYS A 127 -18.62 -9.21 7.21
CA LYS A 127 -18.58 -9.96 8.47
C LYS A 127 -17.65 -11.16 8.33
N GLY A 128 -16.90 -11.46 9.38
CA GLY A 128 -16.00 -12.61 9.45
C GLY A 128 -15.56 -12.86 10.89
N ARG A 129 -14.41 -13.50 11.10
CA ARG A 129 -13.88 -13.77 12.44
C ARG A 129 -13.62 -12.48 13.23
N LYS A 130 -13.59 -12.59 14.53
CA LYS A 130 -13.16 -11.50 15.41
C LYS A 130 -11.73 -11.11 15.07
N LEU A 131 -11.48 -9.81 15.02
CA LEU A 131 -10.14 -9.27 14.80
C LEU A 131 -9.27 -9.49 16.03
N THR A 132 -8.01 -9.83 15.82
CA THR A 132 -6.98 -9.83 16.86
C THR A 132 -6.79 -8.41 17.41
N TYR A 133 -6.07 -8.27 18.53
CA TYR A 133 -5.76 -6.97 19.11
C TYR A 133 -5.07 -6.04 18.10
N PHE A 134 -4.04 -6.56 17.39
CA PHE A 134 -3.30 -5.81 16.36
C PHE A 134 -4.21 -5.36 15.20
N GLU A 135 -4.99 -6.28 14.65
CA GLU A 135 -5.92 -6.00 13.55
C GLU A 135 -6.97 -4.96 13.95
N ARG A 136 -7.51 -5.09 15.17
CA ARG A 136 -8.50 -4.15 15.70
C ARG A 136 -7.91 -2.77 15.87
N LYS A 137 -6.71 -2.67 16.46
CA LYS A 137 -6.01 -1.39 16.64
C LYS A 137 -5.75 -0.71 15.30
N ARG A 138 -5.37 -1.47 14.28
CA ARG A 138 -4.95 -0.92 12.98
C ARG A 138 -6.12 -0.71 12.02
N TYR A 139 -7.04 -1.66 11.93
CA TYR A 139 -8.09 -1.70 10.89
C TYR A 139 -9.52 -1.68 11.44
N GLY A 140 -9.72 -1.79 12.74
CA GLY A 140 -11.05 -1.94 13.35
C GLY A 140 -12.02 -0.80 13.05
N LYS A 141 -11.52 0.41 12.80
CA LYS A 141 -12.33 1.57 12.40
C LYS A 141 -12.54 1.70 10.88
N SER A 142 -11.94 0.81 10.08
CA SER A 142 -12.02 0.90 8.63
C SER A 142 -13.31 0.33 8.07
N LYS A 143 -14.09 1.15 7.39
CA LYS A 143 -15.26 0.70 6.62
C LYS A 143 -14.91 -0.12 5.38
N MET A 144 -13.63 -0.18 5.01
CA MET A 144 -13.14 -0.89 3.82
C MET A 144 -12.67 -2.33 4.12
N LEU A 145 -12.64 -2.73 5.39
CA LEU A 145 -12.31 -4.11 5.77
C LEU A 145 -13.30 -5.09 5.14
N ARG A 146 -12.79 -6.16 4.57
CA ARG A 146 -13.58 -7.22 3.95
C ARG A 146 -13.09 -8.57 4.45
N TYR A 147 -13.93 -9.58 4.26
CA TYR A 147 -13.66 -10.97 4.61
C TYR A 147 -14.05 -11.87 3.43
N VAL A 148 -13.46 -13.04 3.35
CA VAL A 148 -13.88 -14.04 2.37
C VAL A 148 -14.74 -15.07 3.07
N ALA A 149 -15.97 -15.27 2.58
CA ALA A 149 -16.86 -16.31 3.07
C ALA A 149 -16.22 -17.70 2.85
N GLY A 150 -16.25 -18.53 3.87
CA GLY A 150 -15.57 -19.82 3.90
C GLY A 150 -14.36 -19.82 4.84
N THR A 151 -13.37 -18.99 4.61
CA THR A 151 -12.24 -18.84 5.54
C THR A 151 -12.50 -17.87 6.67
N ASN A 152 -13.44 -16.93 6.49
CA ASN A 152 -13.72 -15.83 7.41
C ASN A 152 -12.51 -14.93 7.75
N GLU A 153 -11.42 -15.05 6.96
CA GLU A 153 -10.20 -14.27 7.16
C GLU A 153 -10.37 -12.82 6.66
N PRO A 154 -9.82 -11.83 7.42
CA PRO A 154 -9.89 -10.43 7.01
C PRO A 154 -8.92 -10.13 5.88
N ILE A 155 -9.39 -9.37 4.90
CA ILE A 155 -8.56 -8.74 3.85
C ILE A 155 -8.27 -7.30 4.28
N TYR A 156 -7.01 -6.98 4.54
CA TYR A 156 -6.63 -5.67 5.03
C TYR A 156 -6.79 -4.58 3.97
N PRO A 157 -7.43 -3.47 4.31
CA PRO A 157 -7.60 -2.36 3.38
C PRO A 157 -6.31 -1.56 3.23
N ILE A 158 -5.69 -1.59 2.08
CA ILE A 158 -4.49 -0.80 1.82
C ILE A 158 -4.78 0.72 1.82
N GLY A 159 -6.00 1.12 1.51
CA GLY A 159 -6.41 2.53 1.53
C GLY A 159 -6.53 3.14 2.93
N TYR A 160 -6.49 2.33 3.98
CA TYR A 160 -6.52 2.80 5.36
C TYR A 160 -5.13 2.79 5.95
N THR A 161 -4.39 3.85 5.72
CA THR A 161 -3.02 4.00 6.23
C THR A 161 -2.99 5.02 7.35
N GLN A 162 -2.44 4.63 8.49
CA GLN A 162 -2.16 5.57 9.58
C GLN A 162 -0.89 6.34 9.22
N HIS A 163 -1.04 7.60 8.86
CA HIS A 163 0.09 8.49 8.66
C HIS A 163 0.78 8.76 10.00
N LYS A 164 2.10 8.65 10.01
CA LYS A 164 2.93 9.04 11.16
C LYS A 164 3.71 10.28 10.76
N ASN A 165 3.60 11.32 11.58
CA ASN A 165 4.49 12.45 11.44
C ASN A 165 5.92 11.98 11.82
N PRO A 166 6.94 12.23 11.01
CA PRO A 166 8.32 11.86 11.33
C PRO A 166 8.93 12.69 12.47
N LEU A 167 8.27 13.77 12.90
CA LEU A 167 8.69 14.64 14.01
C LEU A 167 7.69 14.61 15.15
#